data_87dbb2aa67f58d3a33e975d45a80e269
#
_entry.id   87dbb2aa67f58d3a33e975d45a80e269
#
_cell.length_a   1.000
_cell.length_b   1.000
_cell.length_c   1.000
_cell.angle_alpha   90.00
_cell.angle_beta   90.00
_cell.angle_gamma   90.00
#
_symmetry.space_group_name_H-M   'P 1'
#
loop_
_entity.id
_entity.type
_entity.pdbx_description
1 polymer ?
#
loop_
_entity_poly.entity_id
_entity_poly.type
_entity_poly.pdbx_seq_one_letter_code
_entity_poly.pdbx_strand_id
1 'polypeptide(L)'
;MITVISPEELVQNETEIINQLFQEGLDLLHIRKPFINQNEMTDFIQKIDSEFHSQLVLHSHYNLADNFNILRFHFREIDRKNGLSQSFTDKTISTSVHDIETFNELNEEWEYAFISPVFPSISKKGYGENSNILNDIKKRDNSNVELIALGGINENNIHHVFDNNVDGVALLGAIWESNQPLNVFKKCKQNINY
;
A
#
# COMPACT_ATOMS: atom_id res chain seq x y z
N MET A 1 2.45 5.71 -9.40
CA MET A 1 1.34 4.89 -8.86
C MET A 1 0.85 5.47 -7.54
N ILE A 2 -0.48 5.48 -7.29
CA ILE A 2 -1.06 5.74 -5.96
C ILE A 2 -1.77 4.47 -5.48
N THR A 3 -1.37 3.97 -4.33
CA THR A 3 -2.05 2.87 -3.66
C THR A 3 -2.67 3.31 -2.34
N VAL A 4 -3.74 2.65 -1.91
CA VAL A 4 -4.37 2.86 -0.60
C VAL A 4 -4.28 1.57 0.20
N ILE A 5 -3.95 1.69 1.48
CA ILE A 5 -3.97 0.56 2.42
C ILE A 5 -5.24 0.67 3.26
N SER A 6 -6.00 -0.41 3.40
CA SER A 6 -7.17 -0.44 4.27
C SER A 6 -6.77 -0.30 5.74
N PRO A 7 -7.62 0.27 6.61
CA PRO A 7 -7.37 0.28 8.05
C PRO A 7 -7.40 -1.15 8.61
N GLU A 8 -6.75 -1.38 9.74
CA GLU A 8 -6.70 -2.70 10.39
C GLU A 8 -8.09 -3.14 10.87
N GLU A 9 -8.83 -2.20 11.46
CA GLU A 9 -10.21 -2.40 11.89
C GLU A 9 -11.20 -2.07 10.75
N LEU A 10 -12.39 -2.65 10.83
CA LEU A 10 -13.46 -2.29 9.91
C LEU A 10 -14.01 -0.89 10.26
N VAL A 11 -14.12 -0.03 9.26
CA VAL A 11 -14.72 1.30 9.41
C VAL A 11 -16.06 1.39 8.68
N GLN A 12 -16.89 2.33 9.11
CA GLN A 12 -18.21 2.54 8.51
C GLN A 12 -18.07 2.93 7.03
N ASN A 13 -18.89 2.33 6.16
CA ASN A 13 -18.92 2.60 4.70
C ASN A 13 -17.58 2.34 3.98
N GLU A 14 -16.68 1.55 4.56
CA GLU A 14 -15.33 1.33 4.02
C GLU A 14 -15.36 0.82 2.58
N THR A 15 -16.14 -0.23 2.30
CA THR A 15 -16.20 -0.83 0.96
C THR A 15 -16.86 0.09 -0.07
N GLU A 16 -17.79 0.93 0.35
CA GLU A 16 -18.39 1.96 -0.49
C GLU A 16 -17.35 3.05 -0.86
N ILE A 17 -16.57 3.50 0.12
CA ILE A 17 -15.46 4.43 -0.11
C ILE A 17 -14.42 3.79 -1.04
N ILE A 18 -14.07 2.51 -0.86
CA ILE A 18 -13.13 1.78 -1.72
C ILE A 18 -13.61 1.78 -3.18
N ASN A 19 -14.87 1.41 -3.44
CA ASN A 19 -15.43 1.42 -4.79
C ASN A 19 -15.35 2.80 -5.43
N GLN A 20 -15.67 3.85 -4.67
CA GLN A 20 -15.55 5.23 -5.13
C GLN A 20 -14.09 5.65 -5.41
N LEU A 21 -13.12 5.21 -4.59
CA LEU A 21 -11.70 5.45 -4.84
C LEU A 21 -11.24 4.81 -6.16
N PHE A 22 -11.69 3.59 -6.45
CA PHE A 22 -11.40 2.94 -7.73
C PHE A 22 -12.04 3.66 -8.91
N GLN A 23 -13.29 4.12 -8.79
CA GLN A 23 -13.95 4.94 -9.80
C GLN A 23 -13.19 6.25 -10.08
N GLU A 24 -12.52 6.81 -9.08
CA GLU A 24 -11.64 7.97 -9.21
C GLU A 24 -10.22 7.60 -9.69
N GLY A 25 -9.96 6.33 -9.99
CA GLY A 25 -8.72 5.82 -10.57
C GLY A 25 -7.63 5.52 -9.54
N LEU A 26 -8.00 4.86 -8.45
CA LEU A 26 -7.06 4.20 -7.56
C LEU A 26 -6.34 3.05 -8.31
N ASP A 27 -5.01 3.00 -8.22
CA ASP A 27 -4.23 1.96 -8.89
C ASP A 27 -4.34 0.61 -8.19
N LEU A 28 -4.08 0.55 -6.88
CA LEU A 28 -4.14 -0.67 -6.08
C LEU A 28 -4.74 -0.40 -4.70
N LEU A 29 -5.50 -1.37 -4.18
CA LEU A 29 -5.94 -1.41 -2.79
C LEU A 29 -5.23 -2.56 -2.06
N HIS A 30 -4.49 -2.26 -1.01
CA HIS A 30 -3.93 -3.24 -0.09
C HIS A 30 -4.93 -3.56 1.02
N ILE A 31 -5.47 -4.77 1.02
CA ILE A 31 -6.39 -5.24 2.06
C ILE A 31 -5.57 -5.76 3.24
N ARG A 32 -5.47 -4.94 4.28
CA ARG A 32 -4.76 -5.26 5.52
C ARG A 32 -5.73 -5.32 6.70
N LYS A 33 -6.28 -6.50 6.93
CA LYS A 33 -7.29 -6.80 7.97
C LYS A 33 -6.81 -7.94 8.87
N PRO A 34 -5.87 -7.69 9.79
CA PRO A 34 -5.24 -8.75 10.59
C PRO A 34 -6.19 -9.39 11.62
N PHE A 35 -7.32 -8.74 11.95
CA PHE A 35 -8.19 -9.14 13.05
C PHE A 35 -9.50 -9.79 12.62
N ILE A 36 -9.79 -9.86 11.31
CA ILE A 36 -11.00 -10.51 10.80
C ILE A 36 -10.73 -11.95 10.42
N ASN A 37 -11.77 -12.79 10.52
CA ASN A 37 -11.70 -14.19 10.11
C ASN A 37 -11.96 -14.35 8.60
N GLN A 38 -11.84 -15.59 8.10
CA GLN A 38 -11.98 -15.88 6.67
C GLN A 38 -13.35 -15.52 6.10
N ASN A 39 -14.44 -15.76 6.86
CA ASN A 39 -15.79 -15.43 6.40
C ASN A 39 -15.99 -13.92 6.31
N GLU A 40 -15.53 -13.19 7.33
CA GLU A 40 -15.56 -11.73 7.33
C GLU A 40 -14.72 -11.13 6.20
N MET A 41 -13.54 -11.71 5.88
CA MET A 41 -12.74 -11.30 4.74
C MET A 41 -13.46 -11.59 3.41
N THR A 42 -14.13 -12.73 3.29
CA THR A 42 -14.94 -13.07 2.13
C THR A 42 -16.07 -12.06 1.93
N ASP A 43 -16.82 -11.75 2.99
CA ASP A 43 -17.91 -10.76 2.96
C ASP A 43 -17.40 -9.36 2.64
N PHE A 44 -16.19 -9.01 3.10
CA PHE A 44 -15.55 -7.73 2.81
C PHE A 44 -15.21 -7.61 1.33
N ILE A 45 -14.54 -8.64 0.76
CA ILE A 45 -14.15 -8.63 -0.67
C ILE A 45 -15.38 -8.64 -1.58
N GLN A 46 -16.43 -9.38 -1.23
CA GLN A 46 -17.68 -9.45 -2.01
C GLN A 46 -18.40 -8.10 -2.16
N LYS A 47 -18.17 -7.15 -1.24
CA LYS A 47 -18.75 -5.80 -1.31
C LYS A 47 -17.95 -4.83 -2.16
N ILE A 48 -16.75 -5.22 -2.59
CA ILE A 48 -15.97 -4.48 -3.57
C ILE A 48 -16.39 -4.94 -4.96
N ASP A 49 -16.63 -3.99 -5.86
CA ASP A 49 -17.08 -4.28 -7.22
C ASP A 49 -16.08 -5.22 -7.93
N SER A 50 -16.57 -6.30 -8.52
CA SER A 50 -15.74 -7.38 -9.05
C SER A 50 -14.81 -6.94 -10.19
N GLU A 51 -15.12 -5.86 -10.88
CA GLU A 51 -14.24 -5.27 -11.90
C GLU A 51 -12.91 -4.77 -11.33
N PHE A 52 -12.85 -4.47 -10.01
CA PHE A 52 -11.65 -3.99 -9.32
C PHE A 52 -10.87 -5.11 -8.62
N HIS A 53 -11.34 -6.36 -8.64
CA HIS A 53 -10.68 -7.45 -7.91
C HIS A 53 -9.24 -7.70 -8.36
N SER A 54 -8.90 -7.47 -9.62
CA SER A 54 -7.53 -7.58 -10.13
C SER A 54 -6.57 -6.52 -9.56
N GLN A 55 -7.10 -5.44 -8.98
CA GLN A 55 -6.37 -4.35 -8.35
C GLN A 55 -6.27 -4.49 -6.81
N LEU A 56 -6.82 -5.59 -6.26
CA LEU A 56 -6.71 -5.90 -4.84
C LEU A 56 -5.39 -6.61 -4.53
N VAL A 57 -4.79 -6.26 -3.39
CA VAL A 57 -3.56 -6.87 -2.87
C VAL A 57 -3.83 -7.42 -1.48
N LEU A 58 -3.68 -8.74 -1.28
CA LEU A 58 -3.93 -9.38 0.00
C LEU A 58 -2.69 -9.37 0.89
N HIS A 59 -2.86 -9.00 2.17
CA HIS A 59 -1.84 -9.11 3.22
C HIS A 59 -2.01 -10.37 4.10
N SER A 60 -3.13 -11.06 3.95
CA SER A 60 -3.49 -12.29 4.67
C SER A 60 -4.60 -13.01 3.91
N HIS A 61 -5.05 -14.19 4.41
CA HIS A 61 -6.13 -14.96 3.78
C HIS A 61 -5.88 -15.29 2.30
N TYR A 62 -4.61 -15.55 1.95
CA TYR A 62 -4.16 -15.81 0.57
C TYR A 62 -4.94 -16.93 -0.13
N ASN A 63 -5.50 -17.88 0.65
CA ASN A 63 -6.35 -18.97 0.15
C ASN A 63 -7.66 -18.49 -0.47
N LEU A 64 -8.07 -17.24 -0.25
CA LEU A 64 -9.28 -16.67 -0.88
C LEU A 64 -8.99 -16.11 -2.30
N ALA A 65 -7.74 -15.95 -2.66
CA ALA A 65 -7.33 -15.27 -3.88
C ALA A 65 -7.96 -15.85 -5.15
N ASP A 66 -7.98 -17.17 -5.27
CA ASP A 66 -8.51 -17.85 -6.46
C ASP A 66 -10.03 -17.69 -6.59
N ASN A 67 -10.76 -17.57 -5.46
CA ASN A 67 -12.21 -17.35 -5.47
C ASN A 67 -12.61 -15.98 -6.03
N PHE A 68 -11.71 -15.00 -5.95
CA PHE A 68 -11.95 -13.62 -6.35
C PHE A 68 -11.06 -13.15 -7.51
N ASN A 69 -10.29 -14.07 -8.10
CA ASN A 69 -9.33 -13.75 -9.18
C ASN A 69 -8.32 -12.67 -8.75
N ILE A 70 -7.85 -12.71 -7.49
CA ILE A 70 -6.84 -11.82 -6.97
C ILE A 70 -5.47 -12.47 -7.20
N LEU A 71 -4.56 -11.72 -7.83
CA LEU A 71 -3.24 -12.22 -8.21
C LEU A 71 -2.09 -11.54 -7.46
N ARG A 72 -2.39 -10.60 -6.54
CA ARG A 72 -1.41 -9.73 -5.90
C ARG A 72 -1.37 -9.97 -4.40
N PHE A 73 -0.16 -10.22 -3.86
CA PHE A 73 0.08 -10.46 -2.44
C PHE A 73 1.14 -9.51 -1.89
N HIS A 74 0.95 -9.13 -0.63
CA HIS A 74 1.93 -8.32 0.08
C HIS A 74 2.44 -9.07 1.31
N PHE A 75 3.76 -9.12 1.46
CA PHE A 75 4.46 -9.78 2.56
C PHE A 75 5.16 -8.74 3.44
N ARG A 76 4.93 -8.81 4.74
CA ARG A 76 5.72 -8.01 5.70
C ARG A 76 7.18 -8.44 5.63
N GLU A 77 8.08 -7.58 6.09
CA GLU A 77 9.52 -7.88 6.14
C GLU A 77 9.82 -9.22 6.85
N ILE A 78 9.13 -9.50 7.96
CA ILE A 78 9.31 -10.76 8.68
C ILE A 78 8.85 -11.96 7.87
N ASP A 79 7.76 -11.84 7.12
CA ASP A 79 7.23 -12.92 6.27
C ASP A 79 8.18 -13.19 5.10
N ARG A 80 8.75 -12.12 4.51
CA ARG A 80 9.81 -12.20 3.49
C ARG A 80 11.05 -12.91 4.01
N LYS A 81 11.58 -12.48 5.18
CA LYS A 81 12.75 -13.09 5.81
C LYS A 81 12.54 -14.57 6.17
N ASN A 82 11.31 -14.97 6.44
CA ASN A 82 10.94 -16.36 6.72
C ASN A 82 10.62 -17.18 5.45
N GLY A 83 10.72 -16.59 4.25
CA GLY A 83 10.53 -17.28 2.98
C GLY A 83 9.06 -17.62 2.64
N LEU A 84 8.08 -16.96 3.28
CA LEU A 84 6.67 -17.25 3.03
C LEU A 84 6.28 -17.02 1.55
N SER A 85 6.89 -16.04 0.88
CA SER A 85 6.66 -15.71 -0.53
C SER A 85 6.97 -16.85 -1.50
N GLN A 86 7.90 -17.73 -1.15
CA GLN A 86 8.35 -18.83 -2.02
C GLN A 86 7.24 -19.82 -2.40
N SER A 87 6.13 -19.83 -1.66
CA SER A 87 4.96 -20.65 -1.95
C SER A 87 4.00 -20.05 -3.00
N PHE A 88 4.30 -18.85 -3.55
CA PHE A 88 3.40 -18.06 -4.39
C PHE A 88 4.07 -17.60 -5.69
N THR A 89 4.69 -18.53 -6.41
CA THR A 89 5.49 -18.24 -7.62
C THR A 89 4.64 -17.83 -8.84
N ASP A 90 3.34 -18.04 -8.79
CA ASP A 90 2.37 -17.66 -9.84
C ASP A 90 1.65 -16.32 -9.52
N LYS A 91 2.03 -15.66 -8.44
CA LYS A 91 1.42 -14.40 -7.99
C LYS A 91 2.40 -13.24 -8.12
N THR A 92 1.87 -12.06 -8.33
CA THR A 92 2.61 -10.81 -8.23
C THR A 92 2.82 -10.48 -6.76
N ILE A 93 4.06 -10.33 -6.34
CA ILE A 93 4.38 -10.15 -4.92
C ILE A 93 5.03 -8.80 -4.63
N SER A 94 4.74 -8.27 -3.46
CA SER A 94 5.31 -7.04 -2.93
C SER A 94 5.70 -7.21 -1.45
N THR A 95 6.56 -6.33 -0.95
CA THR A 95 7.03 -6.40 0.44
C THR A 95 7.16 -5.02 1.08
N SER A 96 7.52 -5.00 2.35
CA SER A 96 7.88 -3.78 3.09
C SER A 96 9.34 -3.81 3.50
N VAL A 97 9.98 -2.64 3.47
CA VAL A 97 11.32 -2.38 3.99
C VAL A 97 11.31 -1.10 4.84
N HIS A 98 12.35 -0.93 5.68
CA HIS A 98 12.45 0.20 6.60
C HIS A 98 13.72 1.04 6.41
N ASP A 99 14.56 0.66 5.46
CA ASP A 99 15.79 1.38 5.06
C ASP A 99 16.08 1.13 3.58
N ILE A 100 16.91 2.00 3.00
CA ILE A 100 17.22 1.95 1.57
C ILE A 100 18.23 0.84 1.24
N GLU A 101 19.06 0.48 2.19
CA GLU A 101 20.04 -0.61 2.05
C GLU A 101 19.30 -1.93 1.83
N THR A 102 18.31 -2.23 2.68
CA THR A 102 17.44 -3.41 2.52
C THR A 102 16.66 -3.37 1.21
N PHE A 103 16.20 -2.19 0.77
CA PHE A 103 15.53 -2.04 -0.52
C PHE A 103 16.47 -2.39 -1.69
N ASN A 104 17.70 -1.89 -1.67
CA ASN A 104 18.68 -2.12 -2.73
C ASN A 104 19.09 -3.60 -2.87
N GLU A 105 18.95 -4.40 -1.81
CA GLU A 105 19.20 -5.84 -1.80
C GLU A 105 18.03 -6.70 -2.31
N LEU A 106 16.86 -6.11 -2.58
CA LEU A 106 15.72 -6.87 -3.11
C LEU A 106 16.01 -7.36 -4.53
N ASN A 107 15.65 -8.62 -4.80
CA ASN A 107 15.76 -9.21 -6.13
C ASN A 107 14.50 -8.91 -6.97
N GLU A 108 14.56 -9.23 -8.26
CA GLU A 108 13.53 -8.95 -9.27
C GLU A 108 12.22 -9.76 -9.12
N GLU A 109 12.12 -10.67 -8.14
CA GLU A 109 10.86 -11.37 -7.86
C GLU A 109 9.81 -10.43 -7.27
N TRP A 110 10.26 -9.32 -6.64
CA TRP A 110 9.39 -8.31 -6.05
C TRP A 110 8.98 -7.27 -7.09
N GLU A 111 7.67 -7.12 -7.36
CA GLU A 111 7.20 -6.06 -8.26
C GLU A 111 7.49 -4.68 -7.66
N TYR A 112 7.21 -4.51 -6.36
CA TYR A 112 7.50 -3.27 -5.64
C TYR A 112 7.72 -3.54 -4.14
N ALA A 113 8.29 -2.54 -3.48
CA ALA A 113 8.38 -2.54 -2.02
C ALA A 113 7.92 -1.20 -1.43
N PHE A 114 7.19 -1.29 -0.31
CA PHE A 114 6.93 -0.13 0.53
C PHE A 114 8.17 0.21 1.33
N ILE A 115 8.59 1.48 1.31
CA ILE A 115 9.59 2.01 2.22
C ILE A 115 8.91 2.97 3.21
N SER A 116 9.11 2.74 4.52
CA SER A 116 8.40 3.47 5.57
C SER A 116 9.17 3.58 6.88
N PRO A 117 8.90 4.61 7.69
CA PRO A 117 8.02 5.76 7.44
C PRO A 117 8.74 6.93 6.77
N VAL A 118 8.14 7.55 5.75
CA VAL A 118 8.75 8.72 5.07
C VAL A 118 8.57 10.01 5.86
N PHE A 119 7.36 10.21 6.43
CA PHE A 119 7.02 11.31 7.34
C PHE A 119 6.44 10.78 8.64
N PRO A 120 6.31 11.65 9.68
CA PRO A 120 5.58 11.28 10.90
C PRO A 120 4.20 10.74 10.59
N SER A 121 3.86 9.61 11.25
CA SER A 121 2.59 8.94 11.00
C SER A 121 1.39 9.80 11.40
N ILE A 122 0.35 9.83 10.56
CA ILE A 122 -0.92 10.47 10.86
C ILE A 122 -1.69 9.63 11.90
N SER A 123 -1.70 8.31 11.73
CA SER A 123 -2.50 7.38 12.54
C SER A 123 -1.80 6.82 13.78
N LYS A 124 -0.45 6.87 13.83
CA LYS A 124 0.34 6.33 14.96
C LYS A 124 1.22 7.42 15.56
N LYS A 125 0.74 8.04 16.63
CA LYS A 125 1.46 9.12 17.32
C LYS A 125 2.88 8.70 17.73
N GLY A 126 3.88 9.52 17.39
CA GLY A 126 5.29 9.28 17.70
C GLY A 126 6.04 8.39 16.70
N TYR A 127 5.34 7.72 15.77
CA TYR A 127 6.00 6.88 14.77
C TYR A 127 6.48 7.72 13.58
N GLY A 128 7.77 7.63 13.28
CA GLY A 128 8.39 8.31 12.14
C GLY A 128 8.84 9.75 12.41
N GLU A 129 8.77 10.27 13.65
CA GLU A 129 9.18 11.66 13.98
C GLU A 129 10.65 11.96 13.63
N ASN A 130 11.52 10.95 13.67
CA ASN A 130 12.95 11.08 13.38
C ASN A 130 13.35 10.34 12.09
N SER A 131 12.42 10.17 11.14
CA SER A 131 12.71 9.48 9.89
C SER A 131 13.62 10.32 8.99
N ASN A 132 14.68 9.68 8.44
CA ASN A 132 15.54 10.23 7.40
C ASN A 132 15.29 9.56 6.03
N ILE A 133 14.31 8.67 5.93
CA ILE A 133 14.07 7.83 4.75
C ILE A 133 13.97 8.66 3.47
N LEU A 134 13.30 9.82 3.50
CA LEU A 134 13.17 10.66 2.32
C LEU A 134 14.53 11.14 1.77
N ASN A 135 15.51 11.39 2.65
CA ASN A 135 16.86 11.72 2.24
C ASN A 135 17.65 10.47 1.79
N ASP A 136 17.42 9.34 2.45
CA ASP A 136 18.13 8.09 2.14
C ASP A 136 17.67 7.48 0.82
N ILE A 137 16.43 7.71 0.37
CA ILE A 137 15.92 7.31 -0.96
C ILE A 137 16.84 7.80 -2.10
N LYS A 138 17.58 8.90 -1.92
CA LYS A 138 18.57 9.38 -2.90
C LYS A 138 19.71 8.40 -3.14
N LYS A 139 19.92 7.43 -2.25
CA LYS A 139 20.91 6.35 -2.38
C LYS A 139 20.35 5.11 -3.06
N ARG A 140 19.11 5.20 -3.61
CA ARG A 140 18.49 4.10 -4.36
C ARG A 140 19.36 3.77 -5.57
N ASP A 141 19.72 2.48 -5.71
CA ASP A 141 20.41 1.94 -6.88
C ASP A 141 19.71 0.72 -7.49
N ASN A 142 18.70 0.17 -6.81
CA ASN A 142 17.86 -0.90 -7.36
C ASN A 142 16.80 -0.32 -8.30
N SER A 143 16.91 -0.63 -9.59
CA SER A 143 15.96 -0.25 -10.63
C SER A 143 15.01 -1.38 -11.05
N ASN A 144 15.16 -2.59 -10.51
CA ASN A 144 14.35 -3.75 -10.87
C ASN A 144 13.06 -3.84 -10.05
N VAL A 145 13.02 -3.17 -8.89
CA VAL A 145 11.90 -3.15 -7.95
C VAL A 145 11.37 -1.72 -7.86
N GLU A 146 10.05 -1.54 -7.98
CA GLU A 146 9.45 -0.22 -7.78
C GLU A 146 9.48 0.18 -6.31
N LEU A 147 9.85 1.44 -6.04
CA LEU A 147 9.92 2.02 -4.70
C LEU A 147 8.65 2.81 -4.41
N ILE A 148 7.85 2.34 -3.48
CA ILE A 148 6.60 2.99 -3.08
C ILE A 148 6.76 3.58 -1.68
N ALA A 149 6.68 4.89 -1.59
CA ALA A 149 6.82 5.60 -0.31
C ALA A 149 5.55 5.46 0.55
N LEU A 150 5.73 5.18 1.85
CA LEU A 150 4.65 5.04 2.82
C LEU A 150 4.97 5.78 4.12
N GLY A 151 3.94 6.34 4.76
CA GLY A 151 4.01 6.97 6.08
C GLY A 151 3.86 8.48 6.03
N GLY A 152 2.81 8.99 6.67
CA GLY A 152 2.52 10.41 6.84
C GLY A 152 2.23 11.21 5.56
N ILE A 153 2.06 10.53 4.42
CA ILE A 153 1.82 11.16 3.12
C ILE A 153 0.36 11.63 3.02
N ASN A 154 0.17 12.85 2.54
CA ASN A 154 -1.13 13.50 2.33
C ASN A 154 -1.07 14.48 1.15
N GLU A 155 -2.18 15.14 0.86
CA GLU A 155 -2.31 16.06 -0.26
C GLU A 155 -1.33 17.26 -0.23
N ASN A 156 -0.80 17.62 0.95
CA ASN A 156 0.09 18.79 1.08
C ASN A 156 1.57 18.46 0.88
N ASN A 157 1.95 17.18 1.04
CA ASN A 157 3.36 16.78 0.99
C ASN A 157 3.69 15.73 -0.09
N ILE A 158 2.68 15.19 -0.77
CA ILE A 158 2.85 14.13 -1.77
C ILE A 158 3.79 14.54 -2.92
N HIS A 159 3.76 15.79 -3.38
CA HIS A 159 4.65 16.30 -4.42
C HIS A 159 6.13 16.19 -4.01
N HIS A 160 6.45 16.51 -2.75
CA HIS A 160 7.80 16.35 -2.22
C HIS A 160 8.31 14.91 -2.27
N VAL A 161 7.41 13.92 -2.17
CA VAL A 161 7.80 12.52 -2.26
C VAL A 161 8.25 12.19 -3.67
N PHE A 162 7.47 12.60 -4.67
CA PHE A 162 7.80 12.35 -6.08
C PHE A 162 9.07 13.08 -6.56
N ASP A 163 9.44 14.20 -5.93
CA ASP A 163 10.71 14.89 -6.21
C ASP A 163 11.95 14.06 -5.80
N ASN A 164 11.77 12.94 -5.06
CA ASN A 164 12.85 12.12 -4.53
C ASN A 164 12.97 10.73 -5.19
N ASN A 165 12.61 10.59 -6.47
CA ASN A 165 12.83 9.37 -7.24
C ASN A 165 12.12 8.12 -6.69
N VAL A 166 10.84 8.28 -6.32
CA VAL A 166 9.94 7.17 -6.00
C VAL A 166 9.04 6.86 -7.19
N ASP A 167 8.60 5.62 -7.32
CA ASP A 167 7.70 5.17 -8.40
C ASP A 167 6.23 5.34 -8.01
N GLY A 168 5.96 5.46 -6.71
CA GLY A 168 4.61 5.64 -6.21
C GLY A 168 4.54 5.96 -4.72
N VAL A 169 3.31 6.09 -4.25
CA VAL A 169 2.99 6.36 -2.85
C VAL A 169 1.87 5.47 -2.34
N ALA A 170 1.91 5.17 -1.04
CA ALA A 170 0.83 4.49 -0.33
C ALA A 170 0.20 5.42 0.70
N LEU A 171 -1.12 5.56 0.63
CA LEU A 171 -1.94 6.38 1.53
C LEU A 171 -2.69 5.48 2.52
N LEU A 172 -2.71 5.89 3.79
CA LEU A 172 -3.46 5.22 4.86
C LEU A 172 -4.19 6.27 5.70
N GLY A 173 -3.55 6.89 6.69
CA GLY A 173 -4.18 7.83 7.60
C GLY A 173 -4.80 9.04 6.91
N ALA A 174 -4.19 9.57 5.86
CA ALA A 174 -4.73 10.69 5.09
C ALA A 174 -6.13 10.40 4.50
N ILE A 175 -6.40 9.14 4.13
CA ILE A 175 -7.70 8.71 3.60
C ILE A 175 -8.67 8.41 4.75
N TRP A 176 -8.27 7.53 5.68
CA TRP A 176 -9.21 6.93 6.62
C TRP A 176 -9.51 7.77 7.87
N GLU A 177 -8.65 8.75 8.19
CA GLU A 177 -8.90 9.71 9.27
C GLU A 177 -9.53 11.01 8.76
N SER A 178 -9.77 11.12 7.45
CA SER A 178 -10.43 12.26 6.84
C SER A 178 -11.96 12.10 6.84
N ASN A 179 -12.66 13.19 7.14
CA ASN A 179 -14.11 13.27 6.92
C ASN A 179 -14.48 13.34 5.42
N GLN A 180 -13.50 13.51 4.53
CA GLN A 180 -13.68 13.65 3.07
C GLN A 180 -12.63 12.82 2.30
N PRO A 181 -12.62 11.49 2.44
CA PRO A 181 -11.56 10.63 1.88
C PRO A 181 -11.38 10.79 0.37
N LEU A 182 -12.48 10.87 -0.39
CA LEU A 182 -12.44 11.06 -1.83
C LEU A 182 -11.83 12.40 -2.25
N ASN A 183 -12.13 13.46 -1.51
CA ASN A 183 -11.56 14.78 -1.81
C ASN A 183 -10.06 14.81 -1.57
N VAL A 184 -9.59 14.17 -0.48
CA VAL A 184 -8.16 14.00 -0.21
C VAL A 184 -7.49 13.21 -1.33
N PHE A 185 -8.06 12.09 -1.74
CA PHE A 185 -7.54 11.28 -2.83
C PHE A 185 -7.42 12.06 -4.15
N LYS A 186 -8.49 12.79 -4.54
CA LYS A 186 -8.50 13.64 -5.74
C LYS A 186 -7.39 14.70 -5.70
N LYS A 187 -7.20 15.36 -4.55
CA LYS A 187 -6.12 16.35 -4.38
C LYS A 187 -4.74 15.69 -4.47
N CYS A 188 -4.56 14.50 -3.88
CA CYS A 188 -3.32 13.74 -4.03
C CYS A 188 -3.01 13.47 -5.50
N LYS A 189 -4.00 13.00 -6.29
CA LYS A 189 -3.84 12.76 -7.74
C LYS A 189 -3.49 14.04 -8.51
N GLN A 190 -4.14 15.14 -8.20
CA GLN A 190 -3.86 16.43 -8.85
C GLN A 190 -2.43 16.90 -8.58
N ASN A 191 -1.93 16.72 -7.36
CA ASN A 191 -0.62 17.21 -6.94
C ASN A 191 0.56 16.34 -7.42
N ILE A 192 0.31 15.21 -8.07
CA ILE A 192 1.35 14.38 -8.72
C ILE A 192 1.55 14.79 -10.19
N ASN A 193 0.53 15.33 -10.83
CA ASN A 193 0.52 15.62 -12.27
C ASN A 193 1.03 17.03 -12.63
N TYR A 194 1.78 17.69 -11.74
CA TYR A 194 2.35 19.00 -11.99
C TYR A 194 3.87 19.00 -12.03
#